data_85226a22186cb68b6fa3518a8c78fc1c
#
_entry.id   85226a22186cb68b6fa3518a8c78fc1c
#
_cell.length_a   1.000
_cell.length_b   1.000
_cell.length_c   1.000
_cell.angle_alpha   90.00
_cell.angle_beta   90.00
_cell.angle_gamma   90.00
#
_symmetry.space_group_name_H-M   'P 1'
#
loop_
_entity.id
_entity.type
_entity.pdbx_description
1 polymer ?
#
loop_
_entity_poly.entity_id
_entity_poly.type
_entity_poly.pdbx_seq_one_letter_code
_entity_poly.pdbx_strand_id
1 'polypeptide(L)'
;MTEFAGSWVRAIAGAALICAVAFALTPKGKVKSILKLICGIVLICAIVNPVINKNLPDMSMDMSKYREQADEITNNAKDTKNSLSRTIIEDKLNAYILDKAKSYNAQLDSVSVSVKWGDDECWYPYEVSLTASIGEKEKQLISNAIEADLGIPKERQYWSDNEK
;
A
#
# COMPACT_ATOMS: atom_id res chain seq x y z
N MET A 1 -9.09 20.69 39.59
CA MET A 1 -10.14 19.65 39.43
C MET A 1 -11.54 20.18 39.72
N THR A 2 -11.69 21.06 40.71
CA THR A 2 -12.98 21.61 41.13
C THR A 2 -13.65 22.55 40.14
N GLU A 3 -12.90 23.36 39.41
CA GLU A 3 -13.45 24.32 38.41
C GLU A 3 -14.07 23.60 37.22
N PHE A 4 -13.46 22.50 36.80
CA PHE A 4 -13.99 21.73 35.69
C PHE A 4 -15.30 21.01 36.03
N ALA A 5 -15.36 20.38 37.19
CA ALA A 5 -16.60 19.78 37.64
C ALA A 5 -17.73 20.82 37.79
N GLY A 6 -17.39 22.02 38.27
CA GLY A 6 -18.34 23.14 38.39
C GLY A 6 -18.84 23.65 36.99
N SER A 7 -18.00 23.69 35.99
CA SER A 7 -18.40 24.07 34.63
C SER A 7 -19.33 23.01 34.02
N TRP A 8 -19.01 21.75 34.20
CA TRP A 8 -19.79 20.63 33.69
C TRP A 8 -21.19 20.55 34.32
N VAL A 9 -21.26 20.67 35.65
CA VAL A 9 -22.55 20.70 36.37
C VAL A 9 -23.40 21.88 35.91
N ARG A 10 -22.80 23.07 35.70
CA ARG A 10 -23.52 24.24 35.20
C ARG A 10 -24.07 24.03 33.79
N ALA A 11 -23.33 23.38 32.90
CA ALA A 11 -23.81 23.05 31.54
C ALA A 11 -25.00 22.10 31.55
N ILE A 12 -24.97 21.04 32.41
CA ILE A 12 -26.07 20.09 32.56
C ILE A 12 -27.30 20.80 33.17
N ALA A 13 -27.09 21.60 34.23
CA ALA A 13 -28.18 22.33 34.86
C ALA A 13 -28.81 23.34 33.88
N GLY A 14 -28.02 24.04 33.08
CA GLY A 14 -28.52 24.93 32.03
C GLY A 14 -29.35 24.20 30.98
N ALA A 15 -28.87 23.07 30.48
CA ALA A 15 -29.61 22.26 29.53
C ALA A 15 -30.94 21.74 30.11
N ALA A 16 -30.92 21.29 31.37
CA ALA A 16 -32.12 20.82 32.07
C ALA A 16 -33.17 21.94 32.24
N LEU A 17 -32.73 23.15 32.62
CA LEU A 17 -33.63 24.32 32.75
C LEU A 17 -34.26 24.69 31.39
N ILE A 18 -33.49 24.72 30.32
CA ILE A 18 -34.01 25.01 28.96
C ILE A 18 -35.06 23.96 28.58
N CYS A 19 -34.79 22.69 28.81
CA CYS A 19 -35.73 21.59 28.56
C CYS A 19 -37.01 21.74 29.39
N ALA A 20 -36.89 22.11 30.68
CA ALA A 20 -38.04 22.29 31.60
C ALA A 20 -38.95 23.45 31.10
N VAL A 21 -38.37 24.58 30.71
CA VAL A 21 -39.12 25.70 30.17
C VAL A 21 -39.81 25.33 28.83
N ALA A 22 -39.10 24.62 27.94
CA ALA A 22 -39.69 24.14 26.70
C ALA A 22 -40.86 23.18 26.95
N PHE A 23 -40.79 22.30 27.95
CA PHE A 23 -41.91 21.44 28.36
C PHE A 23 -43.10 22.21 28.92
N ALA A 24 -42.83 23.27 29.68
CA ALA A 24 -43.89 24.10 30.25
C ALA A 24 -44.68 24.88 29.18
N LEU A 25 -44.00 25.33 28.14
CA LEU A 25 -44.61 26.12 27.02
C LEU A 25 -45.31 25.22 25.99
N THR A 26 -45.01 23.92 25.98
CA THR A 26 -45.55 23.04 24.93
C THR A 26 -46.95 22.52 25.28
N PRO A 27 -47.93 22.70 24.38
CA PRO A 27 -49.29 22.18 24.61
C PRO A 27 -49.32 20.67 24.59
N LYS A 28 -50.32 20.11 25.27
CA LYS A 28 -50.54 18.65 25.32
C LYS A 28 -50.86 18.13 23.92
N GLY A 29 -50.03 17.19 23.41
CA GLY A 29 -50.23 16.60 22.09
C GLY A 29 -49.00 15.83 21.59
N LYS A 30 -49.02 15.43 20.33
CA LYS A 30 -47.93 14.72 19.66
C LYS A 30 -46.60 15.48 19.70
N VAL A 31 -46.65 16.81 19.69
CA VAL A 31 -45.48 17.71 19.76
C VAL A 31 -44.69 17.49 21.06
N LYS A 32 -45.40 17.28 22.19
CA LYS A 32 -44.78 17.01 23.50
C LYS A 32 -43.97 15.71 23.53
N SER A 33 -44.41 14.71 22.78
CA SER A 33 -43.69 13.44 22.67
C SER A 33 -42.37 13.62 21.87
N ILE A 34 -42.41 14.36 20.81
CA ILE A 34 -41.23 14.68 20.01
C ILE A 34 -40.24 15.56 20.78
N LEU A 35 -40.75 16.57 21.50
CA LEU A 35 -39.91 17.41 22.36
C LEU A 35 -39.23 16.62 23.47
N LYS A 36 -39.92 15.62 24.06
CA LYS A 36 -39.32 14.74 25.06
C LYS A 36 -38.13 13.97 24.50
N LEU A 37 -38.20 13.48 23.25
CA LEU A 37 -37.12 12.76 22.61
C LEU A 37 -35.94 13.71 22.33
N ILE A 38 -36.20 14.91 21.80
CA ILE A 38 -35.16 15.91 21.53
C ILE A 38 -34.44 16.32 22.82
N CYS A 39 -35.19 16.67 23.87
CA CYS A 39 -34.59 17.03 25.17
C CYS A 39 -33.77 15.89 25.77
N GLY A 40 -34.19 14.64 25.59
CA GLY A 40 -33.42 13.47 26.01
C GLY A 40 -32.05 13.40 25.32
N ILE A 41 -32.03 13.61 23.99
CA ILE A 41 -30.80 13.63 23.20
C ILE A 41 -29.88 14.78 23.65
N VAL A 42 -30.44 15.99 23.84
CA VAL A 42 -29.65 17.17 24.29
C VAL A 42 -29.01 16.92 25.65
N LEU A 43 -29.75 16.31 26.61
CA LEU A 43 -29.19 15.97 27.90
C LEU A 43 -28.10 14.91 27.84
N ILE A 44 -28.25 13.90 26.98
CA ILE A 44 -27.20 12.90 26.75
C ILE A 44 -25.96 13.57 26.20
N CYS A 45 -26.09 14.44 25.19
CA CYS A 45 -24.98 15.20 24.62
C CYS A 45 -24.28 16.08 25.68
N ALA A 46 -25.04 16.74 26.55
CA ALA A 46 -24.48 17.58 27.61
C ALA A 46 -23.68 16.76 28.67
N ILE A 47 -24.10 15.52 28.93
CA ILE A 47 -23.39 14.62 29.85
C ILE A 47 -22.13 14.05 29.21
N VAL A 48 -22.19 13.69 27.92
CA VAL A 48 -21.09 13.01 27.20
C VAL A 48 -20.02 14.01 26.71
N ASN A 49 -20.41 15.27 26.44
CA ASN A 49 -19.50 16.31 25.92
C ASN A 49 -18.15 16.42 26.68
N PRO A 50 -18.08 16.48 28.02
CA PRO A 50 -16.80 16.58 28.73
C PRO A 50 -15.98 15.27 28.69
N VAL A 51 -16.62 14.13 28.50
CA VAL A 51 -15.94 12.84 28.36
C VAL A 51 -15.25 12.78 27.00
N ILE A 52 -15.92 13.22 25.96
CA ILE A 52 -15.38 13.29 24.61
C ILE A 52 -14.23 14.33 24.53
N ASN A 53 -14.44 15.52 25.08
CA ASN A 53 -13.42 16.59 25.02
C ASN A 53 -12.17 16.33 25.87
N LYS A 54 -12.23 15.42 26.86
CA LYS A 54 -11.04 15.05 27.65
C LYS A 54 -10.31 13.82 27.15
N ASN A 55 -10.99 12.93 26.45
CA ASN A 55 -10.42 11.67 25.97
C ASN A 55 -10.10 11.68 24.47
N LEU A 56 -10.39 12.80 23.78
CA LEU A 56 -9.81 13.02 22.47
C LEU A 56 -8.54 13.87 22.67
N PRO A 57 -7.35 13.27 22.80
CA PRO A 57 -6.13 13.97 22.44
C PRO A 57 -6.33 14.44 21.01
N ASP A 58 -5.88 15.62 20.72
CA ASP A 58 -6.01 16.36 19.45
C ASP A 58 -5.97 15.41 18.24
N MET A 59 -7.12 14.87 17.86
CA MET A 59 -7.23 13.85 16.80
C MET A 59 -6.84 14.41 15.43
N SER A 60 -6.73 15.73 15.35
CA SER A 60 -6.25 16.42 14.15
C SER A 60 -4.72 16.29 13.98
N MET A 61 -3.95 16.21 15.09
CA MET A 61 -2.50 16.01 15.02
C MET A 61 -2.10 14.55 14.80
N ASP A 62 -2.86 13.60 15.36
CA ASP A 62 -2.56 12.17 15.17
C ASP A 62 -2.94 11.65 13.77
N MET A 63 -3.98 12.23 13.15
CA MET A 63 -4.40 11.83 11.82
C MET A 63 -3.33 12.10 10.75
N SER A 64 -2.52 13.14 10.90
CA SER A 64 -1.40 13.41 10.00
C SER A 64 -0.28 12.37 10.15
N LYS A 65 0.03 11.97 11.37
CA LYS A 65 1.02 10.89 11.65
C LYS A 65 0.56 9.54 11.12
N TYR A 66 -0.73 9.21 11.29
CA TYR A 66 -1.27 7.96 10.74
C TYR A 66 -1.30 7.97 9.21
N ARG A 67 -1.53 9.11 8.57
CA ARG A 67 -1.42 9.25 7.11
C ARG A 67 0.01 9.10 6.65
N GLU A 68 0.95 9.76 7.29
CA GLU A 68 2.37 9.66 6.99
C GLU A 68 2.89 8.21 7.14
N GLN A 69 2.52 7.52 8.22
CA GLN A 69 2.83 6.11 8.43
C GLN A 69 2.15 5.20 7.40
N ALA A 70 0.90 5.48 7.03
CA ALA A 70 0.19 4.72 6.00
C ALA A 70 0.81 4.93 4.62
N ASP A 71 1.23 6.14 4.29
CA ASP A 71 1.92 6.46 3.04
C ASP A 71 3.31 5.80 2.99
N GLU A 72 4.04 5.81 4.11
CA GLU A 72 5.34 5.12 4.22
C GLU A 72 5.20 3.60 4.05
N ILE A 73 4.24 2.98 4.73
CA ILE A 73 3.94 1.54 4.59
C ILE A 73 3.52 1.22 3.15
N THR A 74 2.70 2.07 2.54
CA THR A 74 2.22 1.88 1.17
C THR A 74 3.36 1.99 0.16
N ASN A 75 4.26 2.94 0.33
CA ASN A 75 5.43 3.11 -0.54
C ASN A 75 6.42 1.95 -0.37
N ASN A 76 6.72 1.55 0.87
CA ASN A 76 7.56 0.39 1.15
C ASN A 76 6.96 -0.92 0.57
N ALA A 77 5.64 -1.09 0.63
CA ALA A 77 4.96 -2.22 0.04
C ALA A 77 5.03 -2.23 -1.50
N LYS A 78 4.92 -1.05 -2.14
CA LYS A 78 5.09 -0.90 -3.60
C LYS A 78 6.51 -1.23 -4.03
N ASP A 79 7.51 -0.73 -3.33
CA ASP A 79 8.93 -0.99 -3.62
C ASP A 79 9.27 -2.46 -3.44
N THR A 80 8.78 -3.08 -2.37
CA THR A 80 8.94 -4.53 -2.12
C THR A 80 8.24 -5.35 -3.20
N LYS A 81 7.02 -4.99 -3.61
CA LYS A 81 6.30 -5.64 -4.70
C LYS A 81 7.06 -5.54 -6.02
N ASN A 82 7.58 -4.36 -6.34
CA ASN A 82 8.31 -4.14 -7.59
C ASN A 82 9.62 -4.93 -7.61
N SER A 83 10.39 -4.93 -6.53
CA SER A 83 11.63 -5.70 -6.43
C SER A 83 11.37 -7.21 -6.51
N LEU A 84 10.35 -7.71 -5.80
CA LEU A 84 9.96 -9.12 -5.85
C LEU A 84 9.50 -9.54 -7.25
N SER A 85 8.66 -8.71 -7.89
CA SER A 85 8.21 -8.97 -9.26
C SER A 85 9.37 -9.02 -10.25
N ARG A 86 10.33 -8.11 -10.13
CA ARG A 86 11.56 -8.10 -10.90
C ARG A 86 12.33 -9.41 -10.73
N THR A 87 12.62 -9.80 -9.50
CA THR A 87 13.38 -11.03 -9.21
C THR A 87 12.69 -12.28 -9.76
N ILE A 88 11.37 -12.39 -9.60
CA ILE A 88 10.61 -13.53 -10.13
C ILE A 88 10.69 -13.59 -11.66
N ILE A 89 10.66 -12.44 -12.34
CA ILE A 89 10.75 -12.39 -13.80
C ILE A 89 12.16 -12.76 -14.25
N GLU A 90 13.20 -12.20 -13.62
CA GLU A 90 14.61 -12.53 -13.89
C GLU A 90 14.87 -14.01 -13.71
N ASP A 91 14.38 -14.64 -12.62
CA ASP A 91 14.53 -16.06 -12.36
C ASP A 91 13.84 -16.95 -13.43
N LYS A 92 12.63 -16.55 -13.86
CA LYS A 92 11.92 -17.27 -14.90
C LYS A 92 12.60 -17.17 -16.25
N LEU A 93 13.15 -16.00 -16.58
CA LEU A 93 13.91 -15.80 -17.82
C LEU A 93 15.22 -16.57 -17.80
N ASN A 94 15.92 -16.58 -16.68
CA ASN A 94 17.12 -17.40 -16.49
C ASN A 94 16.84 -18.88 -16.70
N ALA A 95 15.77 -19.40 -16.07
CA ALA A 95 15.36 -20.79 -16.23
C ALA A 95 14.98 -21.12 -17.68
N TYR A 96 14.27 -20.20 -18.34
CA TYR A 96 13.91 -20.35 -19.75
C TYR A 96 15.13 -20.48 -20.66
N ILE A 97 16.11 -19.59 -20.51
CA ILE A 97 17.34 -19.61 -21.32
C ILE A 97 18.13 -20.90 -21.07
N LEU A 98 18.24 -21.33 -19.80
CA LEU A 98 18.90 -22.59 -19.46
C LEU A 98 18.22 -23.81 -20.09
N ASP A 99 16.90 -23.83 -20.08
CA ASP A 99 16.15 -24.93 -20.71
C ASP A 99 16.26 -24.90 -22.24
N LYS A 100 16.21 -23.72 -22.82
CA LYS A 100 16.43 -23.52 -24.27
C LYS A 100 17.83 -23.95 -24.67
N ALA A 101 18.88 -23.61 -23.93
CA ALA A 101 20.25 -24.03 -24.19
C ALA A 101 20.38 -25.56 -24.16
N LYS A 102 19.76 -26.24 -23.20
CA LYS A 102 19.72 -27.70 -23.14
C LYS A 102 19.10 -28.31 -24.40
N SER A 103 18.07 -27.67 -24.96
CA SER A 103 17.42 -28.17 -26.19
C SER A 103 18.36 -28.13 -27.41
N TYR A 104 19.38 -27.27 -27.38
CA TYR A 104 20.45 -27.18 -28.38
C TYR A 104 21.71 -28.00 -28.00
N ASN A 105 21.62 -28.86 -26.99
CA ASN A 105 22.73 -29.63 -26.42
C ASN A 105 23.89 -28.74 -25.94
N ALA A 106 23.60 -27.49 -25.59
CA ALA A 106 24.56 -26.54 -25.03
C ALA A 106 24.41 -26.48 -23.50
N GLN A 107 25.51 -26.53 -22.80
CA GLN A 107 25.53 -26.42 -21.35
C GLN A 107 26.04 -25.03 -20.96
N LEU A 108 25.19 -24.25 -20.32
CA LEU A 108 25.55 -22.94 -19.76
C LEU A 108 25.91 -23.12 -18.29
N ASP A 109 26.97 -22.48 -17.84
CA ASP A 109 27.41 -22.49 -16.44
C ASP A 109 26.59 -21.53 -15.61
N SER A 110 26.34 -20.34 -16.13
CA SER A 110 25.45 -19.36 -15.50
C SER A 110 24.76 -18.49 -16.52
N VAL A 111 23.57 -18.02 -16.15
CA VAL A 111 22.75 -17.07 -16.93
C VAL A 111 22.22 -16.03 -15.97
N SER A 112 22.33 -14.78 -16.31
CA SER A 112 21.76 -13.65 -15.58
C SER A 112 21.10 -12.68 -16.52
N VAL A 113 19.78 -12.62 -16.48
CA VAL A 113 18.98 -11.66 -17.24
C VAL A 113 18.64 -10.48 -16.34
N SER A 114 18.85 -9.27 -16.86
CA SER A 114 18.39 -8.04 -16.23
C SER A 114 17.17 -7.52 -16.94
N VAL A 115 16.15 -7.12 -16.16
CA VAL A 115 14.92 -6.53 -16.69
C VAL A 115 14.85 -5.04 -16.37
N LYS A 116 14.18 -4.28 -17.24
CA LYS A 116 13.89 -2.85 -17.02
C LYS A 116 12.39 -2.61 -17.00
N TRP A 117 11.99 -1.59 -16.28
CA TRP A 117 10.62 -1.08 -16.28
C TRP A 117 10.39 -0.23 -17.52
N GLY A 118 9.39 -0.56 -18.31
CA GLY A 118 9.04 0.13 -19.55
C GLY A 118 7.95 1.17 -19.37
N ASP A 119 7.75 1.95 -20.41
CA ASP A 119 6.71 2.99 -20.48
C ASP A 119 5.29 2.41 -20.47
N ASP A 120 5.16 1.14 -20.87
CA ASP A 120 3.91 0.37 -20.83
C ASP A 120 3.56 -0.21 -19.44
N GLU A 121 4.18 0.30 -18.37
CA GLU A 121 4.01 -0.15 -16.99
C GLU A 121 4.29 -1.65 -16.78
N CYS A 122 5.22 -2.22 -17.54
CA CYS A 122 5.62 -3.63 -17.43
C CYS A 122 7.15 -3.80 -17.41
N TRP A 123 7.59 -4.90 -16.81
CA TRP A 123 8.98 -5.32 -16.85
C TRP A 123 9.27 -6.01 -18.17
N TYR A 124 10.35 -5.63 -18.86
CA TYR A 124 10.80 -6.26 -20.08
C TYR A 124 12.28 -6.66 -20.00
N PRO A 125 12.69 -7.77 -20.67
CA PRO A 125 14.07 -8.19 -20.72
C PRO A 125 14.92 -7.12 -21.40
N TYR A 126 16.04 -6.73 -20.80
CA TYR A 126 16.88 -5.65 -21.33
C TYR A 126 18.25 -6.13 -21.77
N GLU A 127 18.91 -6.92 -20.94
CA GLU A 127 20.24 -7.45 -21.22
C GLU A 127 20.40 -8.83 -20.61
N VAL A 128 21.34 -9.62 -21.12
CA VAL A 128 21.66 -10.93 -20.60
C VAL A 128 23.16 -11.16 -20.57
N SER A 129 23.63 -11.73 -19.46
CA SER A 129 24.99 -12.19 -19.29
C SER A 129 25.00 -13.71 -19.23
N LEU A 130 25.82 -14.34 -20.07
CA LEU A 130 25.93 -15.79 -20.19
C LEU A 130 27.39 -16.20 -19.96
N THR A 131 27.58 -17.21 -19.13
CA THR A 131 28.91 -17.82 -18.94
C THR A 131 28.82 -19.26 -19.41
N ALA A 132 29.66 -19.61 -20.39
CA ALA A 132 29.69 -20.96 -20.93
C ALA A 132 30.96 -21.22 -21.71
N SER A 133 31.41 -22.46 -21.67
CA SER A 133 32.48 -22.99 -22.53
C SER A 133 31.85 -23.84 -23.64
N ILE A 134 31.28 -23.18 -24.66
CA ILE A 134 30.54 -23.82 -25.77
C ILE A 134 31.10 -23.38 -27.13
N GLY A 135 30.80 -24.15 -28.18
CA GLY A 135 31.22 -23.83 -29.52
C GLY A 135 30.50 -22.62 -30.13
N GLU A 136 31.13 -21.99 -31.10
CA GLU A 136 30.57 -20.79 -31.77
C GLU A 136 29.20 -21.06 -32.44
N LYS A 137 28.93 -22.30 -32.87
CA LYS A 137 27.64 -22.65 -33.49
C LYS A 137 26.52 -22.66 -32.45
N GLU A 138 26.75 -23.27 -31.29
CA GLU A 138 25.80 -23.32 -30.16
C GLU A 138 25.56 -21.90 -29.62
N LYS A 139 26.62 -21.12 -29.51
CA LYS A 139 26.55 -19.70 -29.10
C LYS A 139 25.65 -18.89 -30.03
N GLN A 140 25.81 -19.04 -31.36
CA GLN A 140 24.97 -18.36 -32.33
C GLN A 140 23.51 -18.80 -32.28
N LEU A 141 23.25 -20.11 -32.07
CA LEU A 141 21.89 -20.63 -31.97
C LEU A 141 21.16 -20.06 -30.73
N ILE A 142 21.85 -20.04 -29.58
CA ILE A 142 21.29 -19.49 -28.35
C ILE A 142 21.10 -17.98 -28.50
N SER A 143 22.07 -17.26 -29.05
CA SER A 143 21.98 -15.83 -29.28
C SER A 143 20.80 -15.43 -30.17
N ASN A 144 20.59 -16.17 -31.26
CA ASN A 144 19.45 -15.95 -32.13
C ASN A 144 18.11 -16.29 -31.45
N ALA A 145 18.08 -17.32 -30.60
CA ALA A 145 16.89 -17.69 -29.85
C ALA A 145 16.55 -16.60 -28.79
N ILE A 146 17.54 -16.08 -28.08
CA ILE A 146 17.36 -15.00 -27.13
C ILE A 146 16.81 -13.74 -27.81
N GLU A 147 17.35 -13.40 -28.97
CA GLU A 147 16.88 -12.25 -29.76
C GLU A 147 15.43 -12.46 -30.24
N ALA A 148 15.12 -13.64 -30.78
CA ALA A 148 13.81 -13.94 -31.34
C ALA A 148 12.71 -14.10 -30.27
N ASP A 149 13.01 -14.77 -29.15
CA ASP A 149 12.01 -15.13 -28.14
C ASP A 149 11.88 -14.06 -27.04
N LEU A 150 12.97 -13.38 -26.69
CA LEU A 150 13.00 -12.41 -25.59
C LEU A 150 13.19 -10.96 -26.06
N GLY A 151 13.48 -10.76 -27.35
CA GLY A 151 13.69 -9.43 -27.90
C GLY A 151 14.97 -8.73 -27.43
N ILE A 152 15.93 -9.47 -26.86
CA ILE A 152 17.20 -8.91 -26.42
C ILE A 152 18.16 -8.90 -27.62
N PRO A 153 18.53 -7.72 -28.16
CA PRO A 153 19.43 -7.64 -29.31
C PRO A 153 20.84 -8.12 -28.96
N LYS A 154 21.57 -8.57 -29.95
CA LYS A 154 22.92 -9.18 -29.78
C LYS A 154 23.91 -8.27 -29.07
N GLU A 155 23.78 -6.96 -29.24
CA GLU A 155 24.63 -5.95 -28.58
C GLU A 155 24.47 -5.91 -27.05
N ARG A 156 23.36 -6.49 -26.53
CA ARG A 156 23.06 -6.58 -25.09
C ARG A 156 23.16 -8.01 -24.55
N GLN A 157 23.78 -8.90 -25.33
CA GLN A 157 24.06 -10.28 -24.93
C GLN A 157 25.55 -10.40 -24.63
N TYR A 158 25.92 -10.43 -23.37
CA TYR A 158 27.30 -10.49 -22.92
C TYR A 158 27.72 -11.95 -22.71
N TRP A 159 28.73 -12.37 -23.42
CA TRP A 159 29.29 -13.71 -23.29
C TRP A 159 30.62 -13.65 -22.56
N SER A 160 30.78 -14.48 -21.56
CA SER A 160 32.06 -14.70 -20.87
C SER A 160 32.43 -16.16 -20.95
N ASP A 161 33.69 -16.42 -21.28
CA ASP A 161 34.22 -17.77 -21.20
C ASP A 161 34.69 -18.04 -19.77
N ASN A 162 34.44 -19.25 -19.29
CA ASN A 162 34.94 -19.69 -18.00
C ASN A 162 36.43 -20.02 -18.17
N GLU A 163 37.33 -19.04 -18.02
CA GLU A 163 38.76 -19.32 -17.93
C GLU A 163 38.99 -20.13 -16.65
N LYS A 164 39.41 -21.41 -16.85
CA LYS A 164 39.87 -22.28 -15.78
C LYS A 164 41.28 -21.89 -15.36
#